data_15d85562e2371c0caa4d83a266b1e8f8
#
_entry.id   15d85562e2371c0caa4d83a266b1e8f8
#
_cell.length_a   1.000
_cell.length_b   1.000
_cell.length_c   1.000
_cell.angle_alpha   90.00
_cell.angle_beta   90.00
_cell.angle_gamma   90.00
#
_symmetry.space_group_name_H-M   'P 1'
#
loop_
_entity.id
_entity.type
_entity.pdbx_description
1 polymer ?
#
loop_
_entity_poly.entity_id
_entity_poly.type
_entity_poly.pdbx_seq_one_letter_code
_entity_poly.pdbx_strand_id
1 'polypeptide(L)'
;MLREIARTYAKAETATILWGMGVCQFRQGVETVRALASLAMLTGNLGKPNVGVNPVRGQNNVQGACDMGALFNTLPGYQSFADPEINAKFAKAWGVPSIPSKPG
;
A
#
# COMPACT_ATOMS: atom_id res chain seq x y z
N MET A 1 5.33 -23.12 -17.53
CA MET A 1 5.73 -21.74 -17.19
C MET A 1 5.35 -21.32 -15.77
N LEU A 2 4.09 -21.06 -15.36
CA LEU A 2 3.78 -20.59 -13.98
C LEU A 2 4.26 -21.55 -12.89
N ARG A 3 4.06 -22.86 -13.05
CA ARG A 3 4.55 -23.87 -12.10
C ARG A 3 6.08 -23.92 -12.00
N GLU A 4 6.77 -23.64 -13.10
CA GLU A 4 8.24 -23.57 -13.12
C GLU A 4 8.73 -22.33 -12.35
N ILE A 5 8.11 -21.17 -12.58
CA ILE A 5 8.42 -19.94 -11.85
C ILE A 5 8.24 -20.17 -10.32
N ALA A 6 7.11 -20.73 -9.91
CA ALA A 6 6.84 -21.01 -8.50
C ALA A 6 7.85 -22.01 -7.92
N ARG A 7 8.25 -23.04 -8.66
CA ARG A 7 9.26 -23.99 -8.23
C ARG A 7 10.66 -23.38 -8.16
N THR A 8 11.02 -22.53 -9.11
CA THR A 8 12.30 -21.80 -9.11
C THR A 8 12.37 -20.89 -7.88
N TYR A 9 11.31 -20.14 -7.62
CA TYR A 9 11.18 -19.32 -6.42
C TYR A 9 11.33 -20.15 -5.13
N ALA A 10 10.63 -21.28 -5.06
CA ALA A 10 10.63 -22.14 -3.88
C ALA A 10 11.97 -22.84 -3.62
N LYS A 11 12.79 -23.07 -4.65
CA LYS A 11 14.11 -23.69 -4.55
C LYS A 11 15.23 -22.70 -4.25
N ALA A 12 14.98 -21.41 -4.41
CA ALA A 12 15.98 -20.39 -4.13
C ALA A 12 16.23 -20.31 -2.61
N GLU A 13 17.48 -20.15 -2.22
CA GLU A 13 17.86 -19.94 -0.82
C GLU A 13 17.26 -18.68 -0.25
N THR A 14 17.28 -17.61 -1.04
CA THR A 14 16.61 -16.35 -0.77
C THR A 14 15.94 -15.81 -2.04
N ALA A 15 14.75 -15.26 -1.92
CA ALA A 15 14.04 -14.70 -3.04
C ALA A 15 13.14 -13.53 -2.61
N THR A 16 12.99 -12.57 -3.51
CA THR A 16 12.13 -11.40 -3.32
C THR A 16 11.05 -11.36 -4.38
N ILE A 17 9.84 -11.04 -3.99
CA ILE A 17 8.72 -10.76 -4.92
C ILE A 17 8.52 -9.26 -4.98
N LEU A 18 8.59 -8.71 -6.18
CA LEU A 18 8.28 -7.32 -6.48
C LEU A 18 7.08 -7.27 -7.42
N TRP A 19 6.07 -6.47 -7.10
CA TRP A 19 4.93 -6.26 -8.01
C TRP A 19 4.45 -4.82 -8.01
N GLY A 20 3.79 -4.44 -9.06
CA GLY A 20 3.16 -3.14 -9.22
C GLY A 20 1.66 -3.26 -9.51
N MET A 21 1.11 -2.26 -10.17
CA MET A 21 -0.31 -2.14 -10.50
C MET A 21 -0.83 -3.29 -11.37
N GLY A 22 0.02 -3.91 -12.18
CA GLY A 22 -0.33 -5.06 -13.01
C GLY A 22 -0.79 -6.31 -12.24
N VAL A 23 -0.52 -6.37 -10.93
CA VAL A 23 -1.00 -7.42 -10.02
C VAL A 23 -2.20 -6.95 -9.18
N CYS A 24 -2.21 -5.66 -8.81
CA CYS A 24 -3.18 -5.12 -7.85
C CYS A 24 -4.47 -4.61 -8.49
N GLN A 25 -4.40 -4.02 -9.70
CA GLN A 25 -5.51 -3.32 -10.34
C GLN A 25 -6.42 -4.24 -11.15
N PHE A 26 -6.80 -5.36 -10.54
CA PHE A 26 -7.75 -6.32 -11.09
C PHE A 26 -8.86 -6.63 -10.09
N ARG A 27 -9.97 -7.15 -10.58
CA ARG A 27 -11.06 -7.62 -9.74
C ARG A 27 -10.58 -8.61 -8.68
N GLN A 28 -9.60 -9.46 -9.01
CA GLN A 28 -9.00 -10.46 -8.12
C GLN A 28 -7.65 -9.99 -7.51
N GLY A 29 -7.35 -8.70 -7.55
CA GLY A 29 -6.05 -8.17 -7.10
C GLY A 29 -5.71 -8.53 -5.66
N VAL A 30 -6.69 -8.47 -4.76
CA VAL A 30 -6.51 -8.84 -3.35
C VAL A 30 -6.13 -10.32 -3.22
N GLU A 31 -6.82 -11.21 -3.91
CA GLU A 31 -6.54 -12.65 -3.86
C GLU A 31 -5.20 -12.99 -4.50
N THR A 32 -4.82 -12.27 -5.56
CA THR A 32 -3.50 -12.44 -6.19
C THR A 32 -2.38 -12.04 -5.23
N VAL A 33 -2.51 -10.91 -4.55
CA VAL A 33 -1.52 -10.47 -3.54
C VAL A 33 -1.45 -11.44 -2.37
N ARG A 34 -2.60 -11.95 -1.90
CA ARG A 34 -2.63 -13.00 -0.86
C ARG A 34 -1.91 -14.27 -1.29
N ALA A 35 -2.10 -14.69 -2.54
CA ALA A 35 -1.41 -15.87 -3.09
C ALA A 35 0.11 -15.67 -3.14
N LEU A 36 0.59 -14.49 -3.53
CA LEU A 36 2.02 -14.15 -3.53
C LEU A 36 2.60 -14.15 -2.12
N ALA A 37 1.90 -13.53 -1.17
CA ALA A 37 2.31 -13.53 0.23
C ALA A 37 2.31 -14.95 0.83
N SER A 38 1.31 -15.76 0.51
CA SER A 38 1.23 -17.16 0.94
C SER A 38 2.37 -18.00 0.36
N LEU A 39 2.75 -17.77 -0.89
CA LEU A 39 3.90 -18.45 -1.50
C LEU A 39 5.20 -18.09 -0.76
N ALA A 40 5.41 -16.83 -0.44
CA ALA A 40 6.59 -16.39 0.30
C ALA A 40 6.66 -17.01 1.71
N MET A 41 5.54 -17.05 2.43
CA MET A 41 5.44 -17.69 3.73
C MET A 41 5.70 -19.20 3.64
N LEU A 42 5.06 -19.88 2.69
CA LEU A 42 5.19 -21.33 2.48
C LEU A 42 6.63 -21.77 2.18
N THR A 43 7.37 -20.91 1.49
CA THR A 43 8.75 -21.21 1.07
C THR A 43 9.80 -20.63 2.03
N GLY A 44 9.40 -20.01 3.15
CA GLY A 44 10.31 -19.42 4.13
C GLY A 44 11.04 -18.17 3.61
N ASN A 45 10.53 -17.52 2.58
CA ASN A 45 11.07 -16.26 2.04
C ASN A 45 10.45 -15.03 2.71
N LEU A 46 10.40 -15.06 4.05
CA LEU A 46 9.87 -13.97 4.88
C LEU A 46 10.71 -13.84 6.17
N GLY A 47 10.93 -12.61 6.62
CA GLY A 47 11.55 -12.33 7.92
C GLY A 47 13.04 -12.66 8.04
N LYS A 48 13.76 -12.81 6.95
CA LYS A 48 15.21 -13.03 6.93
C LYS A 48 15.92 -12.06 5.94
N PRO A 49 17.24 -11.89 5.99
CA PRO A 49 17.97 -11.06 5.04
C PRO A 49 17.75 -11.49 3.58
N ASN A 50 17.74 -10.51 2.67
CA ASN A 50 17.63 -10.69 1.22
C ASN A 50 16.32 -11.34 0.72
N VAL A 51 15.26 -11.31 1.53
CA VAL A 51 13.93 -11.73 1.12
C VAL A 51 12.92 -10.59 1.26
N GLY A 52 11.83 -10.65 0.53
CA GLY A 52 10.79 -9.63 0.62
C GLY A 52 9.56 -9.90 -0.21
N VAL A 53 8.48 -9.30 0.22
CA VAL A 53 7.18 -9.26 -0.47
C VAL A 53 6.80 -7.80 -0.60
N ASN A 54 7.15 -7.19 -1.74
CA ASN A 54 7.23 -5.73 -1.86
C ASN A 54 6.33 -5.18 -2.96
N PRO A 55 5.24 -4.48 -2.61
CA PRO A 55 4.49 -3.68 -3.56
C PRO A 55 5.30 -2.45 -3.98
N VAL A 56 5.65 -2.37 -5.25
CA VAL A 56 6.34 -1.22 -5.84
C VAL A 56 5.32 -0.19 -6.27
N ARG A 57 5.41 1.01 -5.74
CA ARG A 57 4.48 2.10 -6.07
C ARG A 57 4.76 2.68 -7.45
N GLY A 58 3.70 3.14 -8.14
CA GLY A 58 3.81 3.74 -9.47
C GLY A 58 4.39 5.15 -9.47
N GLN A 59 4.12 5.94 -8.42
CA GLN A 59 4.59 7.31 -8.28
C GLN A 59 5.69 7.41 -7.24
N ASN A 60 6.55 8.41 -7.40
CA ASN A 60 7.62 8.70 -6.45
C ASN A 60 7.02 9.08 -5.09
N ASN A 61 7.44 8.38 -4.05
CA ASN A 61 7.05 8.64 -2.67
C ASN A 61 5.52 8.81 -2.45
N VAL A 62 4.71 8.06 -3.18
CA VAL A 62 3.25 8.17 -3.05
C VAL A 62 2.77 7.84 -1.63
N GLN A 63 3.44 6.96 -0.92
CA GLN A 63 3.10 6.65 0.47
C GLN A 63 3.32 7.86 1.38
N GLY A 64 4.46 8.53 1.28
CA GLY A 64 4.71 9.76 2.02
C GLY A 64 3.72 10.87 1.68
N ALA A 65 3.35 11.01 0.40
CA ALA A 65 2.31 11.93 -0.02
C ALA A 65 0.95 11.61 0.64
N CYS A 66 0.56 10.34 0.70
CA CYS A 66 -0.65 9.90 1.38
C CYS A 66 -0.60 10.17 2.90
N ASP A 67 0.55 9.91 3.54
CA ASP A 67 0.77 10.20 4.96
C ASP A 67 0.57 11.69 5.28
N MET A 68 0.94 12.56 4.34
CA MET A 68 0.75 14.00 4.43
C MET A 68 -0.65 14.48 4.03
N GLY A 69 -1.59 13.57 3.77
CA GLY A 69 -2.97 13.91 3.45
C GLY A 69 -3.25 14.17 1.97
N ALA A 70 -2.38 13.72 1.06
CA ALA A 70 -2.59 13.87 -0.39
C ALA A 70 -3.52 12.79 -0.96
N LEU A 71 -4.53 12.39 -0.23
CA LEU A 71 -5.66 11.59 -0.67
C LEU A 71 -6.92 12.46 -0.70
N PHE A 72 -7.85 12.12 -1.57
CA PHE A 72 -9.07 12.92 -1.79
C PHE A 72 -9.99 13.02 -0.56
N ASN A 73 -9.80 12.18 0.44
CA ASN A 73 -10.68 12.06 1.62
C ASN A 73 -9.94 12.10 2.95
N THR A 74 -8.67 12.49 2.97
CA THR A 74 -7.86 12.51 4.19
C THR A 74 -7.13 13.83 4.40
N LEU A 75 -6.82 14.10 5.65
CA LEU A 75 -5.95 15.14 6.14
C LEU A 75 -4.62 14.51 6.61
N PRO A 76 -3.57 15.29 6.90
CA PRO A 76 -2.29 14.75 7.36
C PRO A 76 -2.44 13.73 8.48
N GLY A 77 -1.67 12.63 8.40
CA GLY A 77 -1.76 11.50 9.32
C GLY A 77 -2.97 10.60 9.09
N TYR A 78 -3.48 10.50 7.85
CA TYR A 78 -4.65 9.68 7.47
C TYR A 78 -5.93 10.00 8.22
N GLN A 79 -6.05 11.22 8.76
CA GLN A 79 -7.24 11.64 9.50
C GLN A 79 -8.37 11.98 8.52
N SER A 80 -9.59 11.50 8.81
CA SER A 80 -10.74 11.76 7.95
C SER A 80 -11.15 13.23 7.98
N PHE A 81 -11.22 13.87 6.82
CA PHE A 81 -11.72 15.25 6.73
C PHE A 81 -13.24 15.35 6.89
N ALA A 82 -13.97 14.23 6.81
CA ALA A 82 -15.39 14.17 7.09
C ALA A 82 -15.71 14.19 8.60
N ASP A 83 -14.72 13.95 9.46
CA ASP A 83 -14.86 14.06 10.91
C ASP A 83 -14.87 15.53 11.32
N PRO A 84 -15.96 16.01 11.98
CA PRO A 84 -16.09 17.42 12.35
C PRO A 84 -15.00 17.92 13.32
N GLU A 85 -14.55 17.08 14.25
CA GLU A 85 -13.51 17.44 15.22
C GLU A 85 -12.15 17.58 14.54
N ILE A 86 -11.82 16.63 13.69
CA ILE A 86 -10.60 16.64 12.88
C ILE A 86 -10.61 17.84 11.93
N ASN A 87 -11.73 18.08 11.26
CA ASN A 87 -11.90 19.21 10.36
C ASN A 87 -11.68 20.54 11.09
N ALA A 88 -12.32 20.75 12.24
CA ALA A 88 -12.15 21.95 13.06
C ALA A 88 -10.70 22.12 13.56
N LYS A 89 -10.04 21.03 13.95
CA LYS A 89 -8.63 21.04 14.37
C LYS A 89 -7.71 21.57 13.25
N PHE A 90 -7.86 21.06 12.02
CA PHE A 90 -7.03 21.51 10.91
C PHE A 90 -7.41 22.88 10.40
N ALA A 91 -8.71 23.24 10.37
CA ALA A 91 -9.15 24.60 10.05
C ALA A 91 -8.50 25.64 10.97
N LYS A 92 -8.52 25.37 12.27
CA LYS A 92 -7.84 26.22 13.28
C LYS A 92 -6.33 26.29 13.05
N ALA A 93 -5.68 25.15 12.82
CA ALA A 93 -4.23 25.10 12.61
C ALA A 93 -3.79 25.85 11.35
N TRP A 94 -4.60 25.85 10.31
CA TRP A 94 -4.33 26.54 9.04
C TRP A 94 -4.87 27.98 8.97
N GLY A 95 -5.58 28.44 10.01
CA GLY A 95 -6.11 29.77 10.07
C GLY A 95 -7.24 30.05 9.06
N VAL A 96 -7.99 29.00 8.67
CA VAL A 96 -9.12 29.12 7.74
C VAL A 96 -10.45 28.92 8.47
N PRO A 97 -11.55 29.53 8.00
CA PRO A 97 -12.85 29.46 8.68
C PRO A 97 -13.43 28.04 8.70
N SER A 98 -13.19 27.26 7.65
CA SER A 98 -13.62 25.86 7.53
C SER A 98 -12.85 25.13 6.44
N ILE A 99 -12.84 23.81 6.52
CA ILE A 99 -12.35 22.92 5.46
C ILE A 99 -13.57 22.18 4.89
N PRO A 100 -13.66 21.96 3.55
CA PRO A 100 -14.72 21.15 2.98
C PRO A 100 -14.82 19.77 3.64
N SER A 101 -16.01 19.33 4.00
CA SER A 101 -16.25 18.03 4.65
C SER A 101 -16.74 16.94 3.67
N LYS A 102 -16.78 17.26 2.38
CA LYS A 102 -17.17 16.34 1.30
C LYS A 102 -16.13 16.38 0.20
N PRO A 103 -15.78 15.22 -0.38
CA PRO A 103 -14.94 15.18 -1.58
C PRO A 103 -15.60 15.98 -2.70
N GLY A 104 -14.77 16.68 -3.48
CA GLY A 104 -15.21 17.37 -4.69
C GLY A 104 -15.55 16.40 -5.83
#